data_282aab067f3bb66dc9b8a4266322ed97
#
_entry.id   282aab067f3bb66dc9b8a4266322ed97
#
_cell.length_a   1.000
_cell.length_b   1.000
_cell.length_c   1.000
_cell.angle_alpha   90.00
_cell.angle_beta   90.00
_cell.angle_gamma   90.00
#
_symmetry.space_group_name_H-M   'P 1'
#
loop_
_entity.id
_entity.type
_entity.pdbx_description
1 polymer ?
#
loop_
_entity_poly.entity_id
_entity_poly.type
_entity_poly.pdbx_seq_one_letter_code
_entity_poly.pdbx_strand_id
1 'polypeptide(L)'
;MTKTEQAIKENRTLFPKSVINPLSVKSSVFKSGSSNKKLGGFVSRGIWRGLPLYSLTLEERATCPKTCRHWADCFGNNMPFAQRFKAGAELEAVLDKELKHLNYIHPFGFVIRLHVLGDFYNIEYIQKWQKWLDKYPNMKVFGYTAYSPNDENKTYREIGKELLKTRLLYKGRFQIRLSNGGNTEFSANAKEDNYDGFTCPEQTEKVDTCADCGLCWTTMKNVNFINH
;
A
#
# COMPACT_ATOMS: atom_id res chain seq x y z
N MET A 1 15.38 -17.26 21.33
CA MET A 1 14.82 -16.16 20.49
C MET A 1 13.99 -16.78 19.39
N THR A 2 12.72 -16.46 19.32
CA THR A 2 11.81 -16.91 18.27
C THR A 2 12.14 -16.22 16.92
N LYS A 3 11.63 -16.77 15.80
CA LYS A 3 11.77 -16.11 14.47
C LYS A 3 11.17 -14.70 14.47
N THR A 4 10.07 -14.51 15.18
CA THR A 4 9.42 -13.19 15.30
C THR A 4 10.30 -12.21 16.08
N GLU A 5 10.86 -12.59 17.21
CA GLU A 5 11.78 -11.75 18.00
C GLU A 5 13.02 -11.37 17.18
N GLN A 6 13.56 -12.29 16.40
CA GLN A 6 14.69 -12.00 15.51
C GLN A 6 14.31 -10.99 14.42
N ALA A 7 13.19 -11.18 13.73
CA ALA A 7 12.72 -10.28 12.69
C ALA A 7 12.45 -8.86 13.24
N ILE A 8 11.87 -8.75 14.45
CA ILE A 8 11.66 -7.49 15.14
C ILE A 8 13.00 -6.81 15.45
N LYS A 9 13.97 -7.55 15.99
CA LYS A 9 15.32 -7.05 16.33
C LYS A 9 16.07 -6.54 15.09
N GLU A 10 15.96 -7.26 13.97
CA GLU A 10 16.64 -6.95 12.72
C GLU A 10 15.85 -5.94 11.84
N ASN A 11 14.65 -5.53 12.24
CA ASN A 11 13.72 -4.72 11.45
C ASN A 11 13.46 -5.31 10.06
N ARG A 12 13.20 -6.61 9.99
CA ARG A 12 13.04 -7.35 8.74
C ARG A 12 11.81 -8.25 8.76
N THR A 13 11.50 -8.81 7.60
CA THR A 13 10.49 -9.84 7.44
C THR A 13 10.86 -11.14 8.18
N LEU A 14 9.84 -11.93 8.55
CA LEU A 14 10.04 -13.33 9.01
C LEU A 14 10.57 -14.24 7.88
N PHE A 15 10.48 -13.80 6.63
CA PHE A 15 10.78 -14.60 5.43
C PHE A 15 11.88 -13.96 4.57
N PRO A 16 13.13 -13.83 5.06
CA PRO A 16 14.19 -13.14 4.34
C PRO A 16 14.50 -13.74 2.97
N LYS A 17 14.24 -15.03 2.76
CA LYS A 17 14.38 -15.69 1.45
C LYS A 17 13.33 -15.24 0.42
N SER A 18 12.24 -14.62 0.84
CA SER A 18 11.21 -14.06 -0.04
C SER A 18 11.50 -12.62 -0.47
N VAL A 19 12.57 -12.02 0.06
CA VAL A 19 13.02 -10.68 -0.33
C VAL A 19 13.88 -10.79 -1.58
N ILE A 20 13.43 -10.16 -2.65
CA ILE A 20 13.96 -10.30 -4.00
C ILE A 20 14.55 -8.97 -4.45
N ASN A 21 15.73 -9.01 -5.06
CA ASN A 21 16.26 -7.86 -5.76
C ASN A 21 15.38 -7.59 -7.00
N PRO A 22 14.82 -6.38 -7.16
CA PRO A 22 13.95 -6.03 -8.28
C PRO A 22 14.57 -6.28 -9.66
N LEU A 23 15.90 -6.13 -9.79
CA LEU A 23 16.62 -6.37 -11.06
C LEU A 23 16.72 -7.87 -11.42
N SER A 24 16.58 -8.77 -10.45
CA SER A 24 16.67 -10.22 -10.69
C SER A 24 15.34 -10.86 -11.08
N VAL A 25 14.25 -10.08 -11.10
CA VAL A 25 12.91 -10.60 -11.37
C VAL A 25 12.72 -10.82 -12.86
N LYS A 26 12.34 -12.05 -13.23
CA LYS A 26 12.01 -12.41 -14.63
C LYS A 26 10.61 -11.93 -15.06
N SER A 27 9.74 -11.67 -14.09
CA SER A 27 8.39 -11.12 -14.29
C SER A 27 8.30 -9.69 -13.81
N SER A 28 7.13 -9.07 -13.90
CA SER A 28 6.90 -7.71 -13.38
C SER A 28 6.98 -7.64 -11.85
N VAL A 29 7.45 -6.51 -11.29
CA VAL A 29 7.33 -6.19 -9.86
C VAL A 29 5.89 -5.80 -9.51
N PHE A 30 5.17 -5.18 -10.44
CA PHE A 30 3.74 -4.98 -10.31
C PHE A 30 3.01 -6.28 -10.62
N LYS A 31 2.37 -6.85 -9.60
CA LYS A 31 1.57 -8.07 -9.77
C LYS A 31 0.14 -7.70 -10.14
N SER A 32 -0.42 -8.38 -11.14
CA SER A 32 -1.84 -8.24 -11.47
C SER A 32 -2.72 -8.50 -10.24
N GLY A 33 -3.73 -7.69 -10.04
CA GLY A 33 -4.73 -7.90 -9.00
C GLY A 33 -5.46 -9.23 -9.12
N SER A 34 -5.56 -9.79 -10.33
CA SER A 34 -6.11 -11.13 -10.56
C SER A 34 -5.31 -12.25 -9.85
N SER A 35 -4.04 -12.00 -9.54
CA SER A 35 -3.20 -12.93 -8.78
C SER A 35 -3.39 -12.79 -7.26
N ASN A 36 -4.21 -11.85 -6.80
CA ASN A 36 -4.51 -11.60 -5.40
C ASN A 36 -6.02 -11.78 -5.17
N LYS A 37 -6.39 -12.84 -4.44
CA LYS A 37 -7.80 -13.22 -4.22
C LYS A 37 -8.66 -12.08 -3.66
N LYS A 38 -8.09 -11.25 -2.77
CA LYS A 38 -8.81 -10.11 -2.18
C LYS A 38 -8.89 -8.88 -3.09
N LEU A 39 -7.95 -8.73 -4.01
CA LEU A 39 -7.79 -7.48 -4.73
C LEU A 39 -8.71 -7.39 -5.95
N GLY A 40 -8.77 -8.46 -6.75
CA GLY A 40 -9.48 -8.48 -8.03
C GLY A 40 -8.68 -7.83 -9.17
N GLY A 41 -8.98 -8.23 -10.42
CA GLY A 41 -8.21 -7.82 -11.59
C GLY A 41 -8.58 -6.46 -12.19
N PHE A 42 -9.86 -6.11 -12.14
CA PHE A 42 -10.42 -4.90 -12.74
C PHE A 42 -11.45 -4.26 -11.80
N VAL A 43 -11.37 -2.94 -11.67
CA VAL A 43 -12.34 -2.19 -10.87
C VAL A 43 -13.73 -2.28 -11.53
N SER A 44 -14.71 -2.81 -10.81
CA SER A 44 -16.07 -3.02 -11.34
C SER A 44 -17.03 -1.85 -11.06
N ARG A 45 -16.68 -0.96 -10.09
CA ARG A 45 -17.58 0.11 -9.63
C ARG A 45 -16.87 1.46 -9.43
N GLY A 46 -17.67 2.52 -9.35
CA GLY A 46 -17.22 3.87 -9.01
C GLY A 46 -16.44 4.55 -10.12
N ILE A 47 -15.76 5.63 -9.75
CA ILE A 47 -15.06 6.54 -10.69
C ILE A 47 -13.84 5.91 -11.40
N TRP A 48 -13.34 4.77 -10.90
CA TRP A 48 -12.22 4.04 -11.51
C TRP A 48 -12.68 2.78 -12.26
N ARG A 49 -13.97 2.62 -12.50
CA ARG A 49 -14.55 1.45 -13.18
C ARG A 49 -13.86 1.16 -14.52
N GLY A 50 -13.57 -0.12 -14.74
CA GLY A 50 -12.93 -0.62 -15.97
C GLY A 50 -11.41 -0.56 -15.95
N LEU A 51 -10.79 0.09 -14.96
CA LEU A 51 -9.34 0.16 -14.87
C LEU A 51 -8.76 -1.16 -14.34
N PRO A 52 -7.68 -1.69 -14.95
CA PRO A 52 -6.96 -2.84 -14.43
C PRO A 52 -6.24 -2.46 -13.13
N LEU A 53 -6.13 -3.43 -12.22
CA LEU A 53 -5.60 -3.25 -10.89
C LEU A 53 -4.31 -4.05 -10.72
N TYR A 54 -3.30 -3.40 -10.16
CA TYR A 54 -1.98 -3.96 -9.87
C TYR A 54 -1.61 -3.73 -8.42
N SER A 55 -0.64 -4.48 -7.91
CA SER A 55 -0.13 -4.33 -6.56
C SER A 55 1.38 -4.39 -6.50
N LEU A 56 1.95 -3.66 -5.54
CA LEU A 56 3.36 -3.69 -5.18
C LEU A 56 3.50 -4.17 -3.74
N THR A 57 4.49 -5.05 -3.50
CA THR A 57 4.79 -5.57 -2.16
C THR A 57 6.25 -5.31 -1.83
N LEU A 58 6.50 -4.57 -0.75
CA LEU A 58 7.83 -4.30 -0.23
C LEU A 58 8.13 -5.17 1.00
N GLU A 59 9.38 -5.18 1.45
CA GLU A 59 9.74 -5.84 2.70
C GLU A 59 9.15 -5.08 3.88
N GLU A 60 8.22 -5.71 4.60
CA GLU A 60 7.67 -5.18 5.84
C GLU A 60 8.76 -5.03 6.90
N ARG A 61 8.57 -4.14 7.86
CA ARG A 61 9.52 -3.66 8.88
C ARG A 61 10.73 -2.94 8.29
N ALA A 62 11.37 -3.43 7.24
CA ALA A 62 12.49 -2.73 6.59
C ALA A 62 12.07 -1.37 5.99
N THR A 63 10.80 -1.23 5.62
CA THR A 63 10.24 -0.01 5.01
C THR A 63 9.21 0.69 5.88
N CYS A 64 8.74 0.06 6.97
CA CYS A 64 7.72 0.60 7.87
C CYS A 64 8.31 1.42 9.02
N PRO A 65 7.55 2.39 9.59
CA PRO A 65 7.95 3.03 10.83
C PRO A 65 7.88 2.05 12.00
N LYS A 66 8.82 2.14 12.96
CA LYS A 66 8.79 1.31 14.17
C LYS A 66 7.59 1.61 15.09
N THR A 67 6.96 2.75 14.90
CA THR A 67 5.73 3.18 15.57
C THR A 67 4.48 2.51 14.98
N CYS A 68 4.62 1.68 13.95
CA CYS A 68 3.51 0.90 13.43
C CYS A 68 2.91 0.03 14.55
N ARG A 69 1.60 0.17 14.79
CA ARG A 69 0.86 -0.61 15.80
C ARG A 69 1.05 -2.12 15.63
N HIS A 70 1.11 -2.57 14.36
CA HIS A 70 1.27 -3.98 14.00
C HIS A 70 2.72 -4.38 13.78
N TRP A 71 3.67 -3.74 14.48
CA TRP A 71 5.08 -4.06 14.31
C TRP A 71 5.42 -5.51 14.68
N ALA A 72 4.85 -6.03 15.75
CA ALA A 72 5.08 -7.38 16.23
C ALA A 72 4.20 -8.42 15.53
N ASP A 73 2.92 -8.11 15.36
CA ASP A 73 1.87 -8.95 14.81
C ASP A 73 1.55 -8.63 13.35
N CYS A 74 2.54 -8.15 12.59
CA CYS A 74 2.38 -7.73 11.21
C CYS A 74 1.66 -8.79 10.37
N PHE A 75 0.68 -8.36 9.59
CA PHE A 75 -0.04 -9.19 8.62
C PHE A 75 0.89 -10.01 7.71
N GLY A 76 2.06 -9.45 7.38
CA GLY A 76 3.11 -10.14 6.62
C GLY A 76 3.64 -11.43 7.27
N ASN A 77 3.47 -11.59 8.59
CA ASN A 77 3.87 -12.80 9.30
C ASN A 77 3.10 -14.06 8.82
N ASN A 78 1.90 -13.84 8.26
CA ASN A 78 1.03 -14.90 7.73
C ASN A 78 1.17 -15.09 6.21
N MET A 79 2.17 -14.45 5.57
CA MET A 79 2.35 -14.47 4.12
C MET A 79 3.73 -15.07 3.70
N PRO A 80 4.01 -16.36 3.97
CA PRO A 80 5.32 -16.97 3.71
C PRO A 80 5.69 -17.00 2.22
N PHE A 81 4.69 -17.02 1.33
CA PHE A 81 4.90 -17.13 -0.13
C PHE A 81 4.85 -15.78 -0.86
N ALA A 82 4.57 -14.68 -0.15
CA ALA A 82 4.56 -13.37 -0.78
C ALA A 82 5.98 -12.95 -1.19
N GLN A 83 6.17 -12.65 -2.45
CA GLN A 83 7.39 -12.00 -2.93
C GLN A 83 7.42 -10.57 -2.41
N ARG A 84 8.53 -10.19 -1.79
CA ARG A 84 8.81 -8.86 -1.26
C ARG A 84 9.95 -8.24 -2.05
N PHE A 85 9.77 -7.05 -2.54
CA PHE A 85 10.85 -6.37 -3.27
C PHE A 85 11.68 -5.51 -2.31
N LYS A 86 13.00 -5.61 -2.47
CA LYS A 86 13.93 -4.76 -1.74
C LYS A 86 13.74 -3.30 -2.18
N ALA A 87 13.55 -2.40 -1.22
CA ALA A 87 13.44 -0.97 -1.46
C ALA A 87 14.78 -0.34 -1.90
N GLY A 88 14.71 0.78 -2.59
CA GLY A 88 15.87 1.57 -2.99
C GLY A 88 15.92 1.86 -4.49
N ALA A 89 17.07 2.42 -4.95
CA ALA A 89 17.23 2.93 -6.30
C ALA A 89 17.00 1.89 -7.42
N GLU A 90 17.35 0.63 -7.17
CA GLU A 90 17.11 -0.46 -8.13
C GLU A 90 15.60 -0.70 -8.34
N LEU A 91 14.83 -0.70 -7.24
CA LEU A 91 13.36 -0.79 -7.31
C LEU A 91 12.79 0.38 -8.11
N GLU A 92 13.20 1.59 -7.77
CA GLU A 92 12.71 2.82 -8.41
C GLU A 92 12.98 2.84 -9.91
N ALA A 93 14.16 2.35 -10.34
CA ALA A 93 14.51 2.22 -11.75
C ALA A 93 13.65 1.18 -12.49
N VAL A 94 13.30 0.06 -11.81
CA VAL A 94 12.39 -0.94 -12.37
C VAL A 94 10.97 -0.40 -12.45
N LEU A 95 10.50 0.29 -11.39
CA LEU A 95 9.18 0.91 -11.37
C LEU A 95 9.01 1.95 -12.50
N ASP A 96 10.02 2.77 -12.79
CA ASP A 96 9.94 3.74 -13.89
C ASP A 96 9.71 3.07 -15.24
N LYS A 97 10.41 1.96 -15.51
CA LYS A 97 10.23 1.16 -16.73
C LYS A 97 8.85 0.50 -16.79
N GLU A 98 8.42 -0.10 -15.69
CA GLU A 98 7.13 -0.81 -15.65
C GLU A 98 5.94 0.15 -15.72
N LEU A 99 6.00 1.30 -15.05
CA LEU A 99 4.95 2.33 -15.16
C LEU A 99 4.82 2.88 -16.59
N LYS A 100 5.95 3.08 -17.28
CA LYS A 100 5.93 3.45 -18.70
C LYS A 100 5.23 2.38 -19.54
N HIS A 101 5.53 1.10 -19.29
CA HIS A 101 4.89 -0.02 -19.99
C HIS A 101 3.38 -0.11 -19.66
N LEU A 102 3.00 -0.02 -18.37
CA LEU A 102 1.59 -0.04 -17.97
C LEU A 102 0.80 1.12 -18.60
N ASN A 103 1.38 2.32 -18.65
CA ASN A 103 0.74 3.46 -19.30
C ASN A 103 0.57 3.26 -20.82
N TYR A 104 1.49 2.55 -21.46
CA TYR A 104 1.40 2.23 -22.87
C TYR A 104 0.28 1.22 -23.17
N ILE A 105 0.19 0.13 -22.39
CA ILE A 105 -0.82 -0.91 -22.60
C ILE A 105 -2.21 -0.54 -22.04
N HIS A 106 -2.29 0.44 -21.15
CA HIS A 106 -3.52 0.94 -20.54
C HIS A 106 -3.68 2.46 -20.72
N PRO A 107 -3.94 2.93 -21.95
CA PRO A 107 -4.00 4.37 -22.25
C PRO A 107 -5.14 5.09 -21.48
N PHE A 108 -6.20 4.39 -21.09
CA PHE A 108 -7.30 4.93 -20.29
C PHE A 108 -7.01 4.96 -18.80
N GLY A 109 -5.89 4.35 -18.37
CA GLY A 109 -5.42 4.35 -17.00
C GLY A 109 -5.38 2.96 -16.35
N PHE A 110 -4.80 2.94 -15.18
CA PHE A 110 -4.64 1.75 -14.34
C PHE A 110 -4.55 2.14 -12.88
N VAL A 111 -4.80 1.18 -12.00
CA VAL A 111 -4.79 1.37 -10.54
C VAL A 111 -3.65 0.58 -9.93
N ILE A 112 -2.93 1.18 -8.99
CA ILE A 112 -1.87 0.52 -8.21
C ILE A 112 -2.22 0.55 -6.73
N ARG A 113 -2.24 -0.61 -6.08
CA ARG A 113 -2.25 -0.72 -4.63
C ARG A 113 -0.84 -0.62 -4.06
N LEU A 114 -0.56 0.41 -3.29
CA LEU A 114 0.65 0.62 -2.50
C LEU A 114 0.35 0.49 -1.00
N HIS A 115 1.02 -0.27 -0.27
CA HIS A 115 1.80 -1.46 -0.52
C HIS A 115 0.98 -2.63 0.04
N VAL A 116 1.09 -3.84 -0.53
CA VAL A 116 0.42 -5.00 0.09
C VAL A 116 1.07 -5.31 1.43
N LEU A 117 2.41 -5.30 1.46
CA LEU A 117 3.27 -5.29 2.63
C LEU A 117 4.29 -4.17 2.47
N GLY A 118 4.87 -3.71 3.58
CA GLY A 118 5.80 -2.59 3.59
C GLY A 118 5.09 -1.23 3.56
N ASP A 119 5.87 -0.18 3.44
CA ASP A 119 5.39 1.20 3.48
C ASP A 119 6.34 2.12 2.69
N PHE A 120 6.08 3.42 2.68
CA PHE A 120 6.94 4.45 2.09
C PHE A 120 8.20 4.64 2.95
N TYR A 121 9.35 4.32 2.43
CA TYR A 121 10.59 4.24 3.21
C TYR A 121 11.37 5.55 3.34
N ASN A 122 11.09 6.56 2.52
CA ASN A 122 11.67 7.91 2.61
C ASN A 122 10.86 8.93 1.80
N ILE A 123 11.20 10.21 1.95
CA ILE A 123 10.55 11.34 1.26
C ILE A 123 10.86 11.31 -0.23
N GLU A 124 12.06 10.96 -0.63
CA GLU A 124 12.50 10.90 -2.04
C GLU A 124 11.66 9.90 -2.84
N TYR A 125 11.29 8.77 -2.23
CA TYR A 125 10.40 7.80 -2.84
C TYR A 125 8.98 8.34 -3.03
N ILE A 126 8.45 9.12 -2.06
CA ILE A 126 7.15 9.79 -2.21
C ILE A 126 7.21 10.80 -3.35
N GLN A 127 8.28 11.60 -3.42
CA GLN A 127 8.49 12.58 -4.50
C GLN A 127 8.62 11.92 -5.88
N LYS A 128 9.15 10.69 -5.95
CA LYS A 128 9.10 9.90 -7.19
C LYS A 128 7.67 9.53 -7.58
N TRP A 129 6.84 9.15 -6.62
CA TRP A 129 5.42 8.90 -6.90
C TRP A 129 4.71 10.17 -7.39
N GLN A 130 5.03 11.35 -6.85
CA GLN A 130 4.52 12.63 -7.35
C GLN A 130 4.91 12.83 -8.82
N LYS A 131 6.19 12.66 -9.17
CA LYS A 131 6.68 12.78 -10.55
C LYS A 131 6.00 11.78 -11.50
N TRP A 132 5.75 10.55 -11.06
CA TRP A 132 5.03 9.57 -11.87
C TRP A 132 3.54 9.90 -12.02
N LEU A 133 2.91 10.46 -11.00
CA LEU A 133 1.52 10.97 -11.08
C LEU A 133 1.41 12.15 -12.06
N ASP A 134 2.40 13.03 -12.13
CA ASP A 134 2.46 14.10 -13.12
C ASP A 134 2.66 13.54 -14.54
N LYS A 135 3.59 12.61 -14.67
CA LYS A 135 3.93 11.99 -15.97
C LYS A 135 2.81 11.11 -16.53
N TYR A 136 2.02 10.47 -15.67
CA TYR A 136 0.96 9.54 -16.03
C TYR A 136 -0.39 9.98 -15.45
N PRO A 137 -1.09 10.94 -16.08
CA PRO A 137 -2.29 11.56 -15.50
C PRO A 137 -3.47 10.59 -15.31
N ASN A 138 -3.49 9.48 -16.05
CA ASN A 138 -4.52 8.45 -15.94
C ASN A 138 -4.21 7.39 -14.86
N MET A 139 -3.00 7.37 -14.30
CA MET A 139 -2.64 6.48 -13.20
C MET A 139 -3.38 6.86 -11.91
N LYS A 140 -3.86 5.84 -11.20
CA LYS A 140 -4.50 5.92 -9.88
C LYS A 140 -3.73 5.08 -8.88
N VAL A 141 -3.67 5.54 -7.66
CA VAL A 141 -2.92 4.89 -6.57
C VAL A 141 -3.79 4.86 -5.32
N PHE A 142 -3.83 3.72 -4.63
CA PHE A 142 -4.40 3.63 -3.30
C PHE A 142 -3.57 2.73 -2.40
N GLY A 143 -3.75 2.87 -1.11
CA GLY A 143 -3.02 2.06 -0.14
C GLY A 143 -3.16 2.57 1.27
N TYR A 144 -2.22 2.15 2.10
CA TYR A 144 -2.18 2.45 3.52
C TYR A 144 -0.77 2.82 3.94
N THR A 145 -0.65 3.65 4.97
CA THR A 145 0.63 4.01 5.58
C THR A 145 0.50 4.03 7.09
N ALA A 146 1.51 3.58 7.78
CA ALA A 146 1.64 3.74 9.21
C ALA A 146 2.43 5.03 9.59
N TYR A 147 2.94 5.77 8.61
CA TYR A 147 3.59 7.05 8.86
C TYR A 147 2.56 8.13 9.18
N SER A 148 2.45 8.49 10.46
CA SER A 148 1.55 9.54 10.93
C SER A 148 2.17 10.94 10.75
N PRO A 149 1.39 11.94 10.28
CA PRO A 149 1.84 13.34 10.28
C PRO A 149 2.00 13.93 11.68
N ASN A 150 1.55 13.19 12.71
CA ASN A 150 1.65 13.57 14.12
C ASN A 150 2.60 12.64 14.91
N ASP A 151 3.43 11.82 14.21
CA ASP A 151 4.38 10.91 14.87
C ASP A 151 5.37 11.69 15.77
N GLU A 152 5.71 11.15 16.93
CA GLU A 152 6.71 11.74 17.84
C GLU A 152 8.10 11.74 17.20
N ASN A 153 8.43 10.69 16.44
CA ASN A 153 9.67 10.61 15.68
C ASN A 153 9.64 11.62 14.52
N LYS A 154 10.57 12.57 14.52
CA LYS A 154 10.65 13.64 13.53
C LYS A 154 10.70 13.10 12.08
N THR A 155 11.54 12.10 11.82
CA THR A 155 11.68 11.52 10.45
C THR A 155 10.37 10.89 9.98
N TYR A 156 9.70 10.12 10.84
CA TYR A 156 8.42 9.49 10.49
C TYR A 156 7.32 10.53 10.30
N ARG A 157 7.29 11.55 11.13
CA ARG A 157 6.37 12.69 11.02
C ARG A 157 6.51 13.42 9.68
N GLU A 158 7.74 13.68 9.23
CA GLU A 158 7.97 14.37 7.95
C GLU A 158 7.54 13.51 6.75
N ILE A 159 7.75 12.19 6.79
CA ILE A 159 7.21 11.25 5.80
C ILE A 159 5.67 11.31 5.81
N GLY A 160 5.04 11.25 6.96
CA GLY A 160 3.59 11.33 7.11
C GLY A 160 3.01 12.64 6.57
N LYS A 161 3.66 13.78 6.83
CA LYS A 161 3.27 15.09 6.29
C LYS A 161 3.39 15.15 4.76
N GLU A 162 4.47 14.61 4.19
CA GLU A 162 4.64 14.58 2.75
C GLU A 162 3.60 13.68 2.07
N LEU A 163 3.23 12.55 2.68
CA LEU A 163 2.13 11.70 2.20
C LEU A 163 0.78 12.43 2.23
N LEU A 164 0.49 13.13 3.32
CA LEU A 164 -0.74 13.95 3.44
C LEU A 164 -0.77 15.04 2.36
N LYS A 165 0.32 15.78 2.18
CA LYS A 165 0.48 16.79 1.14
C LYS A 165 0.27 16.20 -0.25
N THR A 166 0.88 15.04 -0.54
CA THR A 166 0.73 14.33 -1.82
C THR A 166 -0.73 13.94 -2.07
N ARG A 167 -1.43 13.43 -1.05
CA ARG A 167 -2.86 13.11 -1.14
C ARG A 167 -3.72 14.33 -1.49
N LEU A 168 -3.43 15.47 -0.88
CA LEU A 168 -4.15 16.71 -1.14
C LEU A 168 -3.87 17.25 -2.54
N LEU A 169 -2.61 17.17 -3.00
CA LEU A 169 -2.19 17.64 -4.32
C LEU A 169 -2.81 16.79 -5.45
N TYR A 170 -2.81 15.46 -5.27
CA TYR A 170 -3.34 14.51 -6.27
C TYR A 170 -4.70 13.93 -5.85
N LYS A 171 -5.58 14.80 -5.32
CA LYS A 171 -6.92 14.43 -4.86
C LYS A 171 -7.67 13.59 -5.93
N GLY A 172 -8.24 12.47 -5.50
CA GLY A 172 -8.95 11.53 -6.39
C GLY A 172 -8.03 10.57 -7.18
N ARG A 173 -6.71 10.73 -7.13
CA ARG A 173 -5.75 9.86 -7.82
C ARG A 173 -4.71 9.20 -6.89
N PHE A 174 -4.40 9.81 -5.75
CA PHE A 174 -3.51 9.27 -4.74
C PHE A 174 -4.25 9.15 -3.40
N GLN A 175 -4.75 7.95 -3.10
CA GLN A 175 -5.65 7.67 -1.99
C GLN A 175 -4.96 6.77 -0.96
N ILE A 176 -4.01 7.34 -0.22
CA ILE A 176 -3.29 6.64 0.86
C ILE A 176 -3.95 6.96 2.19
N ARG A 177 -4.44 5.92 2.87
CA ARG A 177 -5.09 6.01 4.19
C ARG A 177 -4.07 5.88 5.31
N LEU A 178 -4.29 6.61 6.39
CA LEU A 178 -3.50 6.47 7.60
C LEU A 178 -3.97 5.23 8.38
N SER A 179 -3.08 4.27 8.59
CA SER A 179 -3.34 3.11 9.44
C SER A 179 -3.41 3.53 10.90
N ASN A 180 -4.49 3.12 11.58
CA ASN A 180 -4.75 3.44 12.99
C ASN A 180 -4.78 4.94 13.29
N GLY A 181 -5.29 5.74 12.36
CA GLY A 181 -5.45 7.19 12.55
C GLY A 181 -6.63 7.58 13.44
N GLY A 182 -7.33 6.63 14.02
CA GLY A 182 -8.48 6.87 14.89
C GLY A 182 -9.67 7.48 14.14
N ASN A 183 -10.32 8.47 14.76
CA ASN A 183 -11.43 9.18 14.13
C ASN A 183 -11.01 10.27 13.13
N THR A 184 -9.73 10.37 12.80
CA THR A 184 -9.32 11.27 11.72
C THR A 184 -9.90 10.79 10.39
N GLU A 185 -10.33 11.73 9.56
CA GLU A 185 -10.84 11.40 8.23
C GLU A 185 -9.80 10.63 7.41
N PHE A 186 -10.28 9.68 6.61
CA PHE A 186 -9.46 8.90 5.72
C PHE A 186 -8.49 7.93 6.42
N SER A 187 -8.95 7.35 7.54
CA SER A 187 -8.18 6.34 8.28
C SER A 187 -8.60 4.91 7.94
N ALA A 188 -7.72 3.98 8.25
CA ALA A 188 -7.92 2.55 8.25
C ALA A 188 -7.60 2.04 9.67
N ASN A 189 -8.59 1.58 10.40
CA ASN A 189 -8.46 1.23 11.81
C ASN A 189 -8.73 -0.26 12.06
N ALA A 190 -8.32 -0.76 13.21
CA ALA A 190 -8.79 -2.05 13.70
C ALA A 190 -10.25 -1.90 14.17
N LYS A 191 -11.11 -2.87 13.84
CA LYS A 191 -12.53 -2.83 14.19
C LYS A 191 -12.74 -2.82 15.71
N GLU A 192 -11.88 -3.49 16.43
CA GLU A 192 -11.93 -3.63 17.90
C GLU A 192 -11.75 -2.28 18.61
N ASP A 193 -11.18 -1.29 17.95
CA ASP A 193 -11.00 0.05 18.52
C ASP A 193 -12.28 0.89 18.50
N ASN A 194 -13.35 0.41 17.87
CA ASN A 194 -14.68 1.05 17.81
C ASN A 194 -14.67 2.49 17.28
N TYR A 195 -13.77 2.83 16.38
CA TYR A 195 -13.78 4.13 15.72
C TYR A 195 -14.91 4.24 14.69
N ASP A 196 -15.40 5.45 14.49
CA ASP A 196 -16.42 5.74 13.48
C ASP A 196 -15.94 5.31 12.09
N GLY A 197 -16.84 4.67 11.33
CA GLY A 197 -16.53 4.17 10.00
C GLY A 197 -17.36 2.95 9.65
N PHE A 198 -17.01 2.31 8.56
CA PHE A 198 -17.66 1.05 8.19
C PHE A 198 -16.64 -0.10 8.21
N THR A 199 -17.09 -1.27 8.59
CA THR A 199 -16.29 -2.49 8.52
C THR A 199 -16.05 -2.86 7.06
N CYS A 200 -14.83 -3.27 6.73
CA CYS A 200 -14.46 -3.66 5.36
C CYS A 200 -15.45 -4.68 4.78
N PRO A 201 -16.13 -4.36 3.67
CA PRO A 201 -17.14 -5.26 3.10
C PRO A 201 -16.56 -6.57 2.56
N GLU A 202 -15.31 -6.57 2.09
CA GLU A 202 -14.64 -7.81 1.64
C GLU A 202 -14.41 -8.74 2.83
N GLN A 203 -13.97 -8.23 3.98
CA GLN A 203 -13.78 -9.05 5.17
C GLN A 203 -15.10 -9.57 5.79
N THR A 204 -16.22 -8.95 5.46
CA THR A 204 -17.57 -9.37 5.90
C THR A 204 -18.33 -10.09 4.80
N GLU A 205 -17.67 -10.52 3.75
CA GLU A 205 -18.23 -11.31 2.62
C GLU A 205 -19.42 -10.62 1.92
N LYS A 206 -19.51 -9.29 2.02
CA LYS A 206 -20.56 -8.50 1.32
C LYS A 206 -20.17 -8.19 -0.12
N VAL A 207 -18.91 -8.34 -0.44
CA VAL A 207 -18.34 -8.23 -1.79
C VAL A 207 -17.16 -9.20 -1.89
N ASP A 208 -16.90 -9.69 -3.10
CA ASP A 208 -15.86 -10.71 -3.32
C ASP A 208 -14.46 -10.12 -3.31
N THR A 209 -14.28 -8.89 -3.81
CA THR A 209 -12.95 -8.28 -3.95
C THR A 209 -12.95 -6.78 -3.63
N CYS A 210 -11.76 -6.23 -3.39
CA CYS A 210 -11.56 -4.78 -3.29
C CYS A 210 -11.98 -4.04 -4.57
N ALA A 211 -11.77 -4.66 -5.73
CA ALA A 211 -12.16 -4.13 -7.03
C ALA A 211 -13.68 -3.98 -7.17
N ASP A 212 -14.44 -4.87 -6.53
CA ASP A 212 -15.91 -4.81 -6.50
C ASP A 212 -16.43 -3.85 -5.43
N CYS A 213 -15.63 -3.55 -4.42
CA CYS A 213 -15.98 -2.64 -3.33
C CYS A 213 -15.68 -1.18 -3.65
N GLY A 214 -14.41 -0.85 -3.89
CA GLY A 214 -13.94 0.51 -4.20
C GLY A 214 -13.93 1.51 -3.03
N LEU A 215 -14.44 1.16 -1.85
CA LEU A 215 -14.61 2.11 -0.74
C LEU A 215 -13.30 2.72 -0.24
N CYS A 216 -12.18 1.99 -0.32
CA CYS A 216 -10.88 2.48 0.15
C CYS A 216 -10.37 3.70 -0.64
N TRP A 217 -10.88 3.94 -1.84
CA TRP A 217 -10.48 5.07 -2.68
C TRP A 217 -11.62 6.03 -3.08
N THR A 218 -12.88 5.65 -2.81
CA THR A 218 -14.04 6.48 -3.20
C THR A 218 -14.66 7.25 -2.04
N THR A 219 -14.48 6.81 -0.79
CA THR A 219 -15.07 7.47 0.36
C THR A 219 -14.05 8.17 1.25
N MET A 220 -14.47 9.25 1.88
CA MET A 220 -13.68 9.91 2.95
C MET A 220 -13.89 9.30 4.32
N LYS A 221 -14.94 8.49 4.53
CA LYS A 221 -15.19 7.80 5.80
C LYS A 221 -14.08 6.80 6.12
N ASN A 222 -13.84 6.58 7.39
CA ASN A 222 -12.88 5.57 7.85
C ASN A 222 -13.33 4.15 7.48
N VAL A 223 -12.34 3.27 7.31
CA VAL A 223 -12.54 1.85 7.07
C VAL A 223 -11.99 1.08 8.26
N ASN A 224 -12.82 0.26 8.88
CA ASN A 224 -12.43 -0.57 10.01
C ASN A 224 -12.21 -2.01 9.53
N PHE A 225 -11.03 -2.55 9.82
CA PHE A 225 -10.63 -3.90 9.45
C PHE A 225 -10.76 -4.85 10.65
N ILE A 226 -11.25 -6.05 10.39
CA ILE A 226 -11.24 -7.15 11.36
C ILE A 226 -9.79 -7.64 11.48
N ASN A 227 -9.27 -7.74 12.71
CA ASN A 227 -7.96 -8.32 12.96
C ASN A 227 -7.92 -9.79 12.52
N HIS A 228 -6.78 -10.22 12.00
CA HIS A 228 -6.56 -11.59 11.52
C HIS A 228 -5.72 -12.39 12.50
#